data_20a41d387a3d62199cc99401cb3bde3d
#
_entry.id   20a41d387a3d62199cc99401cb3bde3d
#
_cell.length_a   1.000
_cell.length_b   1.000
_cell.length_c   1.000
_cell.angle_alpha   90.00
_cell.angle_beta   90.00
_cell.angle_gamma   90.00
#
_symmetry.space_group_name_H-M   'P 1'
#
loop_
_entity.id
_entity.type
_entity.pdbx_description
1 polymer ?
#
loop_
_entity_poly.entity_id
_entity_poly.type
_entity_poly.pdbx_seq_one_letter_code
_entity_poly.pdbx_strand_id
1 'polypeptide(L)'
;MSALPPIWGAALWMLGTITSFALMSVSGRELSTDLSTIQILFWRSFVGFWIILVLVHWAGWATVKTDNLKVHVGRNLAHFAAQFCWFYAIATIALAEVTALEFMTPIWTALMAALLLGESLSRSRM
;
A
#
# COMPACT_ATOMS: atom_id res chain seq x y z
N MET A 1 25.50 12.49 -20.14
CA MET A 1 24.60 11.35 -19.85
C MET A 1 23.21 11.79 -20.30
N SER A 2 22.70 11.28 -21.42
CA SER A 2 21.36 11.59 -21.93
C SER A 2 20.33 11.03 -20.93
N ALA A 3 19.57 11.92 -20.30
CA ALA A 3 18.46 11.51 -19.46
C ALA A 3 17.48 10.68 -20.31
N LEU A 4 17.09 9.50 -19.81
CA LEU A 4 16.09 8.67 -20.45
C LEU A 4 14.81 9.50 -20.71
N PRO A 5 14.13 9.33 -21.84
CA PRO A 5 12.83 9.95 -22.04
C PRO A 5 11.91 9.70 -20.84
N PRO A 6 11.07 10.65 -20.42
CA PRO A 6 10.27 10.54 -19.19
C PRO A 6 9.37 9.30 -19.15
N ILE A 7 8.97 8.79 -20.32
CA ILE A 7 8.18 7.57 -20.45
C ILE A 7 8.93 6.30 -20.01
N TRP A 8 10.23 6.21 -20.32
CA TRP A 8 11.05 5.07 -19.90
C TRP A 8 11.35 5.10 -18.40
N GLY A 9 11.53 6.29 -17.84
CA GLY A 9 11.63 6.47 -16.38
C GLY A 9 10.36 6.00 -15.67
N ALA A 10 9.20 6.41 -16.15
CA ALA A 10 7.92 5.98 -15.60
C ALA A 10 7.72 4.45 -15.71
N ALA A 11 8.08 3.86 -16.86
CA ALA A 11 7.98 2.41 -17.07
C ALA A 11 8.88 1.62 -16.10
N LEU A 12 10.13 2.08 -15.89
CA LEU A 12 11.04 1.44 -14.95
C LEU A 12 10.54 1.50 -13.50
N TRP A 13 10.00 2.66 -13.08
CA TRP A 13 9.38 2.80 -11.76
C TRP A 13 8.17 1.89 -11.59
N MET A 14 7.34 1.78 -12.63
CA MET A 14 6.17 0.90 -12.63
C MET A 14 6.56 -0.58 -12.53
N LEU A 15 7.56 -1.03 -13.29
CA LEU A 15 8.11 -2.39 -13.20
C LEU A 15 8.66 -2.67 -11.80
N GLY A 16 9.42 -1.72 -11.23
CA GLY A 16 9.93 -1.84 -9.86
C GLY A 16 8.81 -1.99 -8.82
N THR A 17 7.75 -1.22 -8.96
CA THR A 17 6.58 -1.28 -8.06
C THR A 17 5.87 -2.63 -8.17
N ILE A 18 5.58 -3.09 -9.40
CA ILE A 18 4.91 -4.38 -9.64
C ILE A 18 5.74 -5.53 -9.08
N THR A 19 7.04 -5.53 -9.36
CA THR A 19 7.96 -6.57 -8.88
C THR A 19 8.03 -6.58 -7.35
N SER A 20 8.16 -5.42 -6.71
CA SER A 20 8.20 -5.31 -5.25
C SER A 20 6.89 -5.79 -4.61
N PHE A 21 5.75 -5.46 -5.22
CA PHE A 21 4.44 -5.90 -4.74
C PHE A 21 4.25 -7.42 -4.89
N ALA A 22 4.66 -8.00 -6.03
CA ALA A 22 4.62 -9.44 -6.25
C ALA A 22 5.52 -10.19 -5.25
N LEU A 23 6.74 -9.71 -5.03
CA LEU A 23 7.64 -10.28 -4.03
C LEU A 23 7.06 -10.20 -2.62
N MET A 24 6.43 -9.07 -2.26
CA MET A 24 5.77 -8.91 -0.97
C MET A 24 4.62 -9.92 -0.80
N SER A 25 3.81 -10.13 -1.84
CA SER A 25 2.68 -11.06 -1.80
C SER A 25 3.15 -12.52 -1.63
N VAL A 26 4.15 -12.93 -2.40
CA VAL A 26 4.73 -14.28 -2.30
C VAL A 26 5.41 -14.48 -0.93
N SER A 27 6.26 -13.54 -0.52
CA SER A 27 6.94 -13.62 0.79
C SER A 27 5.96 -13.62 1.95
N GLY A 28 4.89 -12.82 1.87
CA GLY A 28 3.84 -12.79 2.89
C GLY A 28 3.12 -14.14 3.00
N ARG A 29 2.87 -14.79 1.87
CA ARG A 29 2.27 -16.13 1.85
C ARG A 29 3.19 -17.19 2.45
N GLU A 30 4.46 -17.21 2.06
CA GLU A 30 5.45 -18.15 2.63
C GLU A 30 5.58 -17.95 4.14
N LEU A 31 5.71 -16.71 4.60
CA LEU A 31 5.79 -16.41 6.03
C LEU A 31 4.52 -16.77 6.80
N SER A 32 3.37 -16.81 6.15
CA SER A 32 2.09 -17.16 6.80
C SER A 32 1.99 -18.64 7.18
N THR A 33 2.90 -19.49 6.71
CA THR A 33 3.01 -20.89 7.14
C THR A 33 3.53 -21.02 8.56
N ASP A 34 4.42 -20.12 8.97
CA ASP A 34 5.11 -20.19 10.26
C ASP A 34 4.69 -19.06 11.23
N LEU A 35 4.23 -17.93 10.69
CA LEU A 35 3.88 -16.74 11.45
C LEU A 35 2.42 -16.36 11.29
N SER A 36 1.79 -15.93 12.39
CA SER A 36 0.45 -15.34 12.30
C SER A 36 0.47 -13.98 11.58
N THR A 37 -0.67 -13.60 11.00
CA THR A 37 -0.83 -12.31 10.30
C THR A 37 -0.38 -11.12 11.15
N ILE A 38 -0.68 -11.15 12.46
CA ILE A 38 -0.28 -10.08 13.40
C ILE A 38 1.25 -10.03 13.55
N GLN A 39 1.92 -11.19 13.63
CA GLN A 39 3.39 -11.24 13.74
C GLN A 39 4.05 -10.71 12.46
N ILE A 40 3.54 -11.06 11.29
CA ILE A 40 4.05 -10.54 10.01
C ILE A 40 3.92 -9.01 9.98
N LEU A 41 2.74 -8.47 10.34
CA LEU A 41 2.51 -7.02 10.38
C LEU A 41 3.38 -6.32 11.44
N PHE A 42 3.58 -6.94 12.59
CA PHE A 42 4.45 -6.40 13.63
C PHE A 42 5.89 -6.27 13.14
N TRP A 43 6.48 -7.35 12.63
CA TRP A 43 7.87 -7.33 12.17
C TRP A 43 8.09 -6.38 11.00
N ARG A 44 7.15 -6.36 10.04
CA ARG A 44 7.17 -5.42 8.92
C ARG A 44 7.14 -3.97 9.40
N SER A 45 6.23 -3.65 10.33
CA SER A 45 6.10 -2.30 10.89
C SER A 45 7.31 -1.92 11.72
N PHE A 46 7.87 -2.86 12.48
CA PHE A 46 9.06 -2.65 13.28
C PHE A 46 10.28 -2.31 12.41
N VAL A 47 10.53 -3.10 11.39
CA VAL A 47 11.64 -2.82 10.44
C VAL A 47 11.40 -1.51 9.70
N GLY A 48 10.18 -1.28 9.20
CA GLY A 48 9.80 -0.03 8.53
C GLY A 48 9.99 1.20 9.42
N PHE A 49 9.66 1.10 10.70
CA PHE A 49 9.87 2.17 11.68
C PHE A 49 11.35 2.55 11.80
N TRP A 50 12.24 1.57 11.93
CA TRP A 50 13.67 1.84 12.01
C TRP A 50 14.25 2.46 10.75
N ILE A 51 13.80 2.00 9.56
CA ILE A 51 14.22 2.59 8.28
C ILE A 51 13.79 4.06 8.22
N ILE A 52 12.52 4.35 8.54
CA ILE A 52 12.01 5.74 8.53
C ILE A 52 12.74 6.60 9.56
N LEU A 53 13.03 6.08 10.75
CA LEU A 53 13.76 6.80 11.79
C LEU A 53 15.15 7.23 11.30
N VAL A 54 15.88 6.33 10.63
CA VAL A 54 17.19 6.64 10.04
C VAL A 54 17.05 7.70 8.93
N LEU A 55 16.08 7.55 8.04
CA LEU A 55 15.85 8.52 6.96
C LEU A 55 15.47 9.91 7.50
N VAL A 56 14.62 9.98 8.52
CA VAL A 56 14.25 11.26 9.16
C VAL A 56 15.44 11.87 9.88
N HIS A 57 16.29 11.06 10.52
CA HIS A 57 17.51 11.55 11.15
C HIS A 57 18.44 12.23 10.14
N TRP A 58 18.60 11.65 8.95
CA TRP A 58 19.42 12.23 7.87
C TRP A 58 18.76 13.44 7.19
N ALA A 59 17.44 13.40 6.99
CA ALA A 59 16.69 14.49 6.35
C ALA A 59 16.45 15.69 7.29
N GLY A 60 16.62 15.50 8.59
CA GLY A 60 16.35 16.51 9.63
C GLY A 60 14.93 16.42 10.19
N TRP A 61 14.82 16.48 11.52
CA TRP A 61 13.54 16.37 12.27
C TRP A 61 12.53 17.48 11.94
N ALA A 62 12.99 18.61 11.42
CA ALA A 62 12.12 19.70 10.99
C ALA A 62 11.18 19.33 9.83
N THR A 63 11.50 18.25 9.10
CA THR A 63 10.67 17.71 8.00
C THR A 63 9.40 17.03 8.50
N VAL A 64 9.40 16.57 9.77
CA VAL A 64 8.27 15.89 10.38
C VAL A 64 7.34 16.89 11.04
N LYS A 65 6.53 17.57 10.23
CA LYS A 65 5.47 18.48 10.71
C LYS A 65 4.11 17.90 10.35
N THR A 66 3.18 17.94 11.28
CA THR A 66 1.80 17.53 11.02
C THR A 66 0.84 18.48 11.73
N ASP A 67 -0.08 19.06 10.97
CA ASP A 67 -1.07 20.01 11.49
C ASP A 67 -2.39 19.31 11.88
N ASN A 68 -2.62 18.10 11.36
CA ASN A 68 -3.87 17.35 11.53
C ASN A 68 -3.66 15.92 12.04
N LEU A 69 -3.12 15.78 13.25
CA LEU A 69 -2.80 14.49 13.85
C LEU A 69 -4.01 13.52 13.88
N LYS A 70 -5.21 14.01 14.17
CA LYS A 70 -6.43 13.18 14.23
C LYS A 70 -6.75 12.52 12.88
N VAL A 71 -6.58 13.27 11.78
CA VAL A 71 -6.80 12.74 10.42
C VAL A 71 -5.75 11.69 10.08
N HIS A 72 -4.49 11.94 10.45
CA HIS A 72 -3.41 10.97 10.24
C HIS A 72 -3.63 9.68 11.02
N VAL A 73 -4.05 9.77 12.28
CA VAL A 73 -4.37 8.59 13.11
C VAL A 73 -5.53 7.81 12.50
N GLY A 74 -6.63 8.47 12.14
CA GLY A 74 -7.78 7.81 11.50
C GLY A 74 -7.39 7.09 10.21
N ARG A 75 -6.62 7.76 9.34
CA ARG A 75 -6.11 7.17 8.10
C ARG A 75 -5.21 5.96 8.38
N ASN A 76 -4.32 6.06 9.36
CA ASN A 76 -3.39 4.98 9.68
C ASN A 76 -4.11 3.76 10.28
N LEU A 77 -5.15 3.97 11.10
CA LEU A 77 -5.98 2.88 11.62
C LEU A 77 -6.73 2.17 10.49
N ALA A 78 -7.35 2.92 9.57
CA ALA A 78 -8.02 2.34 8.40
C ALA A 78 -7.03 1.57 7.52
N HIS A 79 -5.83 2.13 7.29
CA HIS A 79 -4.80 1.48 6.51
C HIS A 79 -4.28 0.20 7.18
N PHE A 80 -4.10 0.21 8.51
CA PHE A 80 -3.71 -0.99 9.26
C PHE A 80 -4.77 -2.09 9.15
N ALA A 81 -6.05 -1.73 9.30
CA ALA A 81 -7.15 -2.68 9.14
C ALA A 81 -7.17 -3.29 7.72
N ALA A 82 -7.01 -2.46 6.69
CA ALA A 82 -6.92 -2.92 5.30
C ALA A 82 -5.73 -3.86 5.08
N GLN A 83 -4.56 -3.53 5.63
CA GLN A 83 -3.38 -4.39 5.56
C GLN A 83 -3.58 -5.72 6.29
N PHE A 84 -4.22 -5.70 7.46
CA PHE A 84 -4.53 -6.92 8.18
C PHE A 84 -5.42 -7.84 7.35
N CYS A 85 -6.52 -7.31 6.79
CA CYS A 85 -7.41 -8.07 5.92
C CYS A 85 -6.68 -8.64 4.69
N TRP A 86 -5.79 -7.84 4.09
CA TRP A 86 -5.02 -8.26 2.92
C TRP A 86 -4.04 -9.40 3.25
N PHE A 87 -3.24 -9.26 4.30
CA PHE A 87 -2.33 -10.33 4.74
C PHE A 87 -3.07 -11.59 5.18
N TYR A 88 -4.22 -11.42 5.82
CA TYR A 88 -5.08 -12.55 6.16
C TYR A 88 -5.61 -13.26 4.91
N ALA A 89 -6.04 -12.50 3.89
CA ALA A 89 -6.50 -13.06 2.62
C ALA A 89 -5.40 -13.83 1.90
N ILE A 90 -4.18 -13.28 1.77
CA ILE A 90 -3.08 -14.01 1.11
C ILE A 90 -2.65 -15.27 1.89
N ALA A 91 -2.92 -15.35 3.18
CA ALA A 91 -2.67 -16.52 3.98
C ALA A 91 -3.73 -17.62 3.79
N THR A 92 -4.99 -17.26 3.48
CA THR A 92 -6.14 -18.16 3.53
C THR A 92 -6.72 -18.56 2.17
N ILE A 93 -6.64 -17.67 1.16
CA ILE A 93 -7.17 -17.94 -0.19
C ILE A 93 -6.05 -17.90 -1.25
N ALA A 94 -6.35 -18.32 -2.48
CA ALA A 94 -5.37 -18.34 -3.55
C ALA A 94 -4.90 -16.91 -3.90
N LEU A 95 -3.59 -16.73 -4.16
CA LEU A 95 -3.05 -15.40 -4.54
C LEU A 95 -3.73 -14.82 -5.79
N ALA A 96 -4.15 -15.68 -6.72
CA ALA A 96 -4.88 -15.25 -7.92
C ALA A 96 -6.23 -14.61 -7.57
N GLU A 97 -6.93 -15.13 -6.57
CA GLU A 97 -8.21 -14.58 -6.08
C GLU A 97 -8.01 -13.24 -5.39
N VAL A 98 -6.97 -13.12 -4.54
CA VAL A 98 -6.61 -11.84 -3.90
C VAL A 98 -6.31 -10.80 -4.97
N THR A 99 -5.49 -11.16 -5.97
CA THR A 99 -5.13 -10.26 -7.07
C THR A 99 -6.35 -9.84 -7.89
N ALA A 100 -7.28 -10.77 -8.15
CA ALA A 100 -8.53 -10.44 -8.85
C ALA A 100 -9.38 -9.43 -8.05
N LEU A 101 -9.47 -9.58 -6.73
CA LEU A 101 -10.15 -8.62 -5.86
C LEU A 101 -9.47 -7.24 -5.85
N GLU A 102 -8.15 -7.20 -5.93
CA GLU A 102 -7.39 -5.94 -6.02
C GLU A 102 -7.68 -5.18 -7.32
N PHE A 103 -7.83 -5.87 -8.44
CA PHE A 103 -8.22 -5.24 -9.71
C PHE A 103 -9.63 -4.62 -9.67
N MET A 104 -10.47 -4.98 -8.70
CA MET A 104 -11.76 -4.32 -8.47
C MET A 104 -11.63 -3.00 -7.68
N THR A 105 -10.45 -2.68 -7.14
CA THR A 105 -10.23 -1.46 -6.33
C THR A 105 -10.65 -0.17 -7.04
N PRO A 106 -10.39 0.06 -8.34
CA PRO A 106 -10.86 1.27 -9.02
C PRO A 106 -12.39 1.41 -9.02
N ILE A 107 -13.11 0.29 -9.13
CA ILE A 107 -14.58 0.26 -9.12
C ILE A 107 -15.08 0.65 -7.74
N TRP A 108 -14.53 0.06 -6.68
CA TRP A 108 -14.89 0.39 -5.30
C TRP A 108 -14.55 1.84 -4.97
N THR A 109 -13.40 2.34 -5.41
CA THR A 109 -12.98 3.73 -5.20
C THR A 109 -13.95 4.69 -5.88
N ALA A 110 -14.35 4.42 -7.13
CA ALA A 110 -15.33 5.25 -7.85
C ALA A 110 -16.69 5.25 -7.16
N LEU A 111 -17.16 4.07 -6.71
CA LEU A 111 -18.43 3.94 -5.99
C LEU A 111 -18.41 4.72 -4.66
N MET A 112 -17.34 4.57 -3.88
CA MET A 112 -17.19 5.28 -2.61
C MET A 112 -17.07 6.79 -2.80
N ALA A 113 -16.38 7.25 -3.84
CA ALA A 113 -16.30 8.68 -4.18
C ALA A 113 -17.69 9.24 -4.51
N ALA A 114 -18.49 8.52 -5.28
CA ALA A 114 -19.86 8.93 -5.60
C ALA A 114 -20.75 8.99 -4.35
N LEU A 115 -20.65 7.98 -3.47
CA LEU A 115 -21.51 7.88 -2.27
C LEU A 115 -21.11 8.85 -1.16
N LEU A 116 -19.81 9.02 -0.91
CA LEU A 116 -19.32 9.81 0.23
C LEU A 116 -19.03 11.27 -0.12
N LEU A 117 -18.59 11.54 -1.35
CA LEU A 117 -18.23 12.90 -1.79
C LEU A 117 -19.30 13.52 -2.68
N GLY A 118 -20.35 12.77 -3.05
CA GLY A 118 -21.40 13.26 -3.95
C GLY A 118 -20.88 13.56 -5.37
N GLU A 119 -19.74 12.99 -5.76
CA GLU A 119 -19.19 13.20 -7.10
C GLU A 119 -20.06 12.50 -8.15
N SER A 120 -20.41 13.22 -9.21
CA SER A 120 -21.10 12.61 -10.34
C SER A 120 -20.14 11.70 -11.10
N LEU A 121 -20.54 10.43 -11.26
CA LEU A 121 -19.83 9.47 -12.12
C LEU A 121 -19.93 9.96 -13.57
N SER A 122 -18.91 10.66 -14.05
CA SER A 122 -18.84 11.11 -15.43
C SER A 122 -18.49 9.94 -16.34
N ARG A 123 -19.18 9.81 -17.47
CA ARG A 123 -18.92 8.77 -18.50
C ARG A 123 -17.48 8.77 -19.03
N SER A 124 -16.74 9.86 -18.87
CA SER A 124 -15.34 9.94 -19.29
C SER A 124 -14.35 9.29 -18.31
N ARG A 125 -14.80 8.81 -17.16
CA ARG A 125 -13.95 8.11 -16.16
C ARG A 125 -14.27 6.61 -16.03
N MET A 126 -15.21 6.10 -16.80
CA MET A 126 -15.45 4.68 -17.03
C MET A 126 -14.66 4.18 -18.23
#